data_610aee49d697019f5ee9a11b21817833
#
_entry.id   610aee49d697019f5ee9a11b21817833
#
_cell.length_a   1.000
_cell.length_b   1.000
_cell.length_c   1.000
_cell.angle_alpha   90.00
_cell.angle_beta   90.00
_cell.angle_gamma   90.00
#
_symmetry.space_group_name_H-M   'P 1'
#
loop_
_entity.id
_entity.type
_entity.pdbx_description
1 polymer ?
#
loop_
_entity_poly.entity_id
_entity_poly.type
_entity_poly.pdbx_seq_one_letter_code
_entity_poly.pdbx_strand_id
1 'polypeptide(L)'
;MRWPQLYNNGIAKINEQAPEAWVHETNKMRTLRNCIDEHPDEKGVVFCSYKGEMDHIQGMIKRQTFRIDGSVDKDERDRVLNRFKESPNGSMLVVQIRCGGQGLNIQCATRVYITAPSWNPATELQAIGRCHRTGQTMEVFVKKLVYKDTQKSNSVDMAMMSLQGHKSMICADVLNDKRVEDQIPIKNEKSMDAIRKIFR
;
A
#
# COMPACT_ATOMS: atom_id res chain seq x y z
N MET A 1 -14.93 -7.35 -0.70
CA MET A 1 -14.59 -6.14 0.08
C MET A 1 -13.26 -6.31 0.76
N ARG A 2 -12.43 -5.24 0.82
CA ARG A 2 -11.07 -5.32 1.37
C ARG A 2 -11.06 -5.40 2.89
N TRP A 3 -12.05 -4.80 3.54
CA TRP A 3 -11.99 -4.54 4.96
C TRP A 3 -13.37 -4.51 5.61
N PRO A 4 -13.80 -5.60 6.22
CA PRO A 4 -15.12 -5.68 6.83
C PRO A 4 -15.39 -4.60 7.90
N GLN A 5 -14.38 -4.31 8.73
CA GLN A 5 -14.52 -3.32 9.79
C GLN A 5 -14.69 -1.89 9.25
N LEU A 6 -13.95 -1.53 8.16
CA LEU A 6 -14.13 -0.23 7.51
C LEU A 6 -15.49 -0.14 6.82
N TYR A 7 -15.99 -1.25 6.27
CA TYR A 7 -17.34 -1.31 5.74
C TYR A 7 -18.36 -1.07 6.83
N ASN A 8 -18.27 -1.82 7.95
CA ASN A 8 -19.20 -1.66 9.07
C ASN A 8 -19.16 -0.24 9.67
N ASN A 9 -17.98 0.37 9.80
CA ASN A 9 -17.84 1.70 10.37
C ASN A 9 -18.18 2.84 9.39
N GLY A 10 -18.06 2.62 8.08
CA GLY A 10 -18.32 3.61 7.04
C GLY A 10 -19.67 3.41 6.36
N ILE A 11 -19.82 2.34 5.60
CA ILE A 11 -21.01 2.13 4.75
C ILE A 11 -22.24 1.73 5.57
N ALA A 12 -22.07 0.98 6.66
CA ALA A 12 -23.19 0.57 7.50
C ALA A 12 -23.92 1.77 8.12
N LYS A 13 -23.18 2.83 8.46
CA LYS A 13 -23.79 4.08 8.95
C LYS A 13 -24.64 4.80 7.90
N ILE A 14 -24.33 4.56 6.61
CA ILE A 14 -25.06 5.18 5.51
C ILE A 14 -26.33 4.37 5.16
N ASN A 15 -26.23 3.04 5.18
CA ASN A 15 -27.26 2.17 4.63
C ASN A 15 -27.94 1.24 5.68
N GLU A 16 -27.55 1.28 6.96
CA GLU A 16 -28.05 0.42 8.05
C GLU A 16 -28.06 -1.10 7.76
N GLN A 17 -27.35 -1.55 6.73
CA GLN A 17 -27.36 -2.93 6.23
C GLN A 17 -25.95 -3.54 6.21
N ALA A 18 -25.29 -3.63 7.37
CA ALA A 18 -24.04 -4.38 7.44
C ALA A 18 -24.33 -5.88 7.60
N PRO A 19 -23.65 -6.76 6.84
CA PRO A 19 -23.74 -8.21 7.05
C PRO A 19 -23.28 -8.59 8.46
N GLU A 20 -24.08 -9.41 9.17
CA GLU A 20 -23.78 -9.81 10.55
C GLU A 20 -22.56 -10.72 10.69
N ALA A 21 -22.23 -11.49 9.67
CA ALA A 21 -21.14 -12.47 9.71
C ALA A 21 -20.02 -12.12 8.73
N TRP A 22 -18.98 -11.47 9.22
CA TRP A 22 -17.78 -11.18 8.44
C TRP A 22 -16.58 -11.95 8.95
N VAL A 23 -15.75 -12.41 8.00
CA VAL A 23 -14.48 -13.08 8.32
C VAL A 23 -13.55 -12.10 9.03
N HIS A 24 -13.00 -12.51 10.17
CA HIS A 24 -12.12 -11.68 10.99
C HIS A 24 -10.82 -11.27 10.28
N GLU A 25 -10.39 -12.04 9.28
CA GLU A 25 -9.18 -11.74 8.51
C GLU A 25 -9.43 -11.94 7.01
N THR A 26 -9.13 -10.92 6.20
CA THR A 26 -9.21 -11.04 4.74
C THR A 26 -8.01 -11.82 4.19
N ASN A 27 -8.18 -12.51 3.05
CA ASN A 27 -7.08 -13.19 2.36
C ASN A 27 -5.89 -12.26 2.11
N LYS A 28 -6.15 -10.99 1.83
CA LYS A 28 -5.13 -9.97 1.61
C LYS A 28 -4.27 -9.72 2.85
N MET A 29 -4.91 -9.64 4.03
CA MET A 29 -4.18 -9.46 5.30
C MET A 29 -3.42 -10.72 5.70
N ARG A 30 -4.00 -11.89 5.45
CA ARG A 30 -3.28 -13.16 5.64
C ARG A 30 -2.04 -13.25 4.76
N THR A 31 -2.16 -12.86 3.49
CA THR A 31 -1.02 -12.80 2.56
C THR A 31 0.04 -11.80 3.04
N LEU A 32 -0.38 -10.60 3.51
CA LEU A 32 0.55 -9.62 4.07
C LEU A 32 1.32 -10.19 5.26
N ARG A 33 0.60 -10.82 6.20
CA ARG A 33 1.23 -11.45 7.37
C ARG A 33 2.26 -12.51 6.95
N ASN A 34 1.87 -13.42 6.06
CA ASN A 34 2.78 -14.46 5.57
C ASN A 34 4.04 -13.85 4.93
N CYS A 35 3.87 -12.82 4.09
CA CYS A 35 4.99 -12.12 3.46
C CYS A 35 5.91 -11.42 4.47
N ILE A 36 5.37 -10.91 5.58
CA ILE A 36 6.16 -10.33 6.67
C ILE A 36 6.88 -11.44 7.43
N ASP A 37 6.21 -12.55 7.71
CA ASP A 37 6.75 -13.66 8.50
C ASP A 37 7.81 -14.49 7.75
N GLU A 38 7.82 -14.45 6.41
CA GLU A 38 8.89 -15.02 5.57
C GLU A 38 10.26 -14.36 5.82
N HIS A 39 10.30 -13.12 6.34
CA HIS A 39 11.54 -12.36 6.55
C HIS A 39 11.62 -11.81 7.98
N PRO A 40 11.82 -12.68 8.98
CA PRO A 40 11.75 -12.31 10.38
C PRO A 40 12.83 -11.33 10.84
N ASP A 41 13.98 -11.37 10.22
CA ASP A 41 15.17 -10.61 10.61
C ASP A 41 15.39 -9.34 9.77
N GLU A 42 14.43 -8.99 8.89
CA GLU A 42 14.54 -7.80 8.05
C GLU A 42 13.57 -6.71 8.49
N LYS A 43 14.06 -5.47 8.56
CA LYS A 43 13.19 -4.31 8.79
C LYS A 43 12.30 -4.08 7.58
N GLY A 44 11.01 -3.86 7.85
CA GLY A 44 10.04 -3.63 6.80
C GLY A 44 9.19 -2.39 7.03
N VAL A 45 8.60 -1.88 5.95
CA VAL A 45 7.60 -0.84 5.98
C VAL A 45 6.33 -1.30 5.28
N VAL A 46 5.18 -1.03 5.88
CA VAL A 46 3.86 -1.29 5.30
C VAL A 46 3.19 0.04 5.00
N PHE A 47 2.97 0.33 3.73
CA PHE A 47 2.20 1.49 3.30
C PHE A 47 0.74 1.10 3.12
N CYS A 48 -0.16 1.79 3.80
CA CYS A 48 -1.60 1.57 3.77
C CYS A 48 -2.39 2.88 3.65
N SER A 49 -3.65 2.77 3.26
CA SER A 49 -4.45 3.96 2.92
C SER A 49 -5.26 4.49 4.12
N TYR A 50 -5.70 3.62 5.02
CA TYR A 50 -6.68 3.94 6.05
C TYR A 50 -6.17 3.69 7.46
N LYS A 51 -6.55 4.55 8.43
CA LYS A 51 -6.16 4.40 9.84
C LYS A 51 -6.62 3.07 10.45
N GLY A 52 -7.86 2.67 10.20
CA GLY A 52 -8.37 1.37 10.68
C GLY A 52 -7.62 0.17 10.10
N GLU A 53 -7.08 0.28 8.88
CA GLU A 53 -6.19 -0.71 8.31
C GLU A 53 -4.86 -0.77 9.07
N MET A 54 -4.33 0.38 9.48
CA MET A 54 -3.11 0.45 10.31
C MET A 54 -3.30 -0.21 11.67
N ASP A 55 -4.44 0.03 12.32
CA ASP A 55 -4.77 -0.55 13.62
C ASP A 55 -4.77 -2.09 13.55
N HIS A 56 -5.39 -2.63 12.51
CA HIS A 56 -5.42 -4.07 12.30
C HIS A 56 -4.04 -4.64 11.98
N ILE A 57 -3.28 -3.99 11.10
CA ILE A 57 -1.94 -4.43 10.73
C ILE A 57 -1.03 -4.47 11.97
N GLN A 58 -1.10 -3.45 12.83
CA GLN A 58 -0.35 -3.44 14.08
C GLN A 58 -0.77 -4.57 15.03
N GLY A 59 -2.07 -4.84 15.15
CA GLY A 59 -2.58 -5.94 15.98
C GLY A 59 -2.22 -7.34 15.44
N MET A 60 -2.03 -7.45 14.13
CA MET A 60 -1.69 -8.69 13.45
C MET A 60 -0.19 -9.04 13.56
N ILE A 61 0.68 -8.03 13.58
CA ILE A 61 2.14 -8.20 13.60
C ILE A 61 2.61 -8.44 15.04
N LYS A 62 3.23 -9.60 15.30
CA LYS A 62 3.74 -9.97 16.64
C LYS A 62 5.12 -9.38 16.98
N ARG A 63 5.64 -8.49 16.13
CA ARG A 63 6.95 -7.86 16.28
C ARG A 63 6.80 -6.41 16.71
N GLN A 64 7.91 -5.80 17.09
CA GLN A 64 7.92 -4.36 17.38
C GLN A 64 7.45 -3.57 16.17
N THR A 65 6.38 -2.80 16.35
CA THR A 65 5.78 -1.98 15.31
C THR A 65 5.80 -0.50 15.68
N PHE A 66 6.05 0.32 14.68
CA PHE A 66 5.98 1.77 14.75
C PHE A 66 4.91 2.27 13.79
N ARG A 67 4.39 3.48 14.03
CA ARG A 67 3.30 4.04 13.24
C ARG A 67 3.54 5.50 12.89
N ILE A 68 3.25 5.87 11.64
CA ILE A 68 3.19 7.25 11.17
C ILE A 68 1.92 7.44 10.35
N ASP A 69 1.02 8.28 10.80
CA ASP A 69 -0.17 8.69 10.06
C ASP A 69 -0.30 10.22 10.01
N GLY A 70 -1.36 10.73 9.37
CA GLY A 70 -1.54 12.16 9.16
C GLY A 70 -1.80 12.98 10.42
N SER A 71 -2.01 12.35 11.60
CA SER A 71 -2.17 13.06 12.87
C SER A 71 -0.86 13.29 13.62
N VAL A 72 0.23 12.61 13.18
CA VAL A 72 1.56 12.72 13.80
C VAL A 72 2.22 14.01 13.31
N ASP A 73 2.63 14.88 14.23
CA ASP A 73 3.37 16.10 13.90
C ASP A 73 4.79 15.78 13.41
N LYS A 74 5.50 16.82 12.98
CA LYS A 74 6.84 16.64 12.39
C LYS A 74 7.85 16.12 13.41
N ASP A 75 7.86 16.67 14.62
CA ASP A 75 8.86 16.33 15.63
C ASP A 75 8.64 14.90 16.15
N GLU A 76 7.40 14.52 16.40
CA GLU A 76 7.08 13.15 16.81
C GLU A 76 7.36 12.15 15.67
N ARG A 77 7.15 12.55 14.43
CA ARG A 77 7.49 11.71 13.26
C ARG A 77 8.99 11.42 13.20
N ASP A 78 9.82 12.43 13.43
CA ASP A 78 11.28 12.28 13.45
C ASP A 78 11.73 11.39 14.62
N ARG A 79 11.09 11.51 15.80
CA ARG A 79 11.32 10.61 16.93
C ARG A 79 10.95 9.17 16.61
N VAL A 80 9.79 8.94 16.00
CA VAL A 80 9.33 7.59 15.58
C VAL A 80 10.31 6.98 14.59
N LEU A 81 10.77 7.76 13.60
CA LEU A 81 11.75 7.30 12.60
C LEU A 81 13.09 6.94 13.24
N ASN A 82 13.58 7.74 14.17
CA ASN A 82 14.84 7.46 14.87
C ASN A 82 14.70 6.18 15.72
N ARG A 83 13.63 6.04 16.48
CA ARG A 83 13.34 4.82 17.25
C ARG A 83 13.23 3.58 16.34
N PHE A 84 12.62 3.71 15.16
CA PHE A 84 12.56 2.62 14.18
C PHE A 84 13.95 2.27 13.64
N LYS A 85 14.81 3.27 13.33
CA LYS A 85 16.19 3.02 12.89
C LYS A 85 17.00 2.27 13.94
N GLU A 86 16.88 2.63 15.20
CA GLU A 86 17.61 2.05 16.33
C GLU A 86 17.01 0.71 16.81
N SER A 87 15.78 0.40 16.40
CA SER A 87 15.10 -0.83 16.82
C SER A 87 15.80 -2.09 16.29
N PRO A 88 15.57 -3.27 16.90
CA PRO A 88 16.09 -4.53 16.41
C PRO A 88 15.69 -4.83 14.97
N ASN A 89 16.48 -5.65 14.30
CA ASN A 89 16.09 -6.23 13.02
C ASN A 89 14.73 -6.95 13.15
N GLY A 90 13.98 -7.02 12.05
CA GLY A 90 12.64 -7.57 12.06
C GLY A 90 11.55 -6.59 12.50
N SER A 91 11.88 -5.39 13.02
CA SER A 91 10.89 -4.37 13.36
C SER A 91 10.16 -3.86 12.12
N MET A 92 8.90 -3.46 12.31
CA MET A 92 8.04 -3.00 11.23
C MET A 92 7.59 -1.55 11.44
N LEU A 93 7.50 -0.78 10.35
CA LEU A 93 6.94 0.56 10.35
C LEU A 93 5.66 0.58 9.52
N VAL A 94 4.54 0.98 10.12
CA VAL A 94 3.25 1.12 9.42
C VAL A 94 3.02 2.59 9.12
N VAL A 95 2.89 2.93 7.84
CA VAL A 95 2.81 4.32 7.35
C VAL A 95 1.56 4.52 6.53
N GLN A 96 0.83 5.60 6.80
CA GLN A 96 -0.22 6.02 5.90
C GLN A 96 0.42 6.55 4.60
N ILE A 97 0.08 5.97 3.46
CA ILE A 97 0.79 6.20 2.18
C ILE A 97 0.84 7.69 1.78
N ARG A 98 -0.17 8.47 2.15
CA ARG A 98 -0.19 9.93 1.91
C ARG A 98 0.89 10.68 2.68
N CYS A 99 1.35 10.14 3.80
CA CYS A 99 2.46 10.70 4.57
C CYS A 99 3.82 10.37 3.96
N GLY A 100 3.90 9.38 3.08
CA GLY A 100 5.13 9.00 2.38
C GLY A 100 5.76 10.12 1.54
N GLY A 101 4.96 11.11 1.09
CA GLY A 101 5.44 12.30 0.38
C GLY A 101 6.23 13.31 1.26
N GLN A 102 6.17 13.19 2.58
CA GLN A 102 6.63 14.21 3.54
C GLN A 102 8.10 14.04 3.99
N GLY A 103 9.00 13.66 3.11
CA GLY A 103 10.45 13.68 3.40
C GLY A 103 10.98 12.58 4.33
N LEU A 104 10.19 11.53 4.61
CA LEU A 104 10.59 10.41 5.46
C LEU A 104 11.88 9.76 4.94
N ASN A 105 12.84 9.49 5.81
CA ASN A 105 14.02 8.69 5.50
C ASN A 105 13.88 7.31 6.14
N ILE A 106 13.54 6.30 5.32
CA ILE A 106 13.26 4.91 5.75
C ILE A 106 14.28 3.94 5.10
N GLN A 107 15.49 4.40 4.82
CA GLN A 107 16.53 3.59 4.16
C GLN A 107 16.94 2.35 4.98
N CYS A 108 16.66 2.30 6.27
CA CYS A 108 16.92 1.12 7.09
C CYS A 108 15.96 -0.06 6.81
N ALA A 109 14.88 0.15 6.04
CA ALA A 109 13.94 -0.90 5.66
C ALA A 109 14.28 -1.44 4.27
N THR A 110 14.41 -2.78 4.19
CA THR A 110 14.67 -3.53 2.95
C THR A 110 13.41 -4.17 2.37
N ARG A 111 12.36 -4.32 3.19
CA ARG A 111 11.07 -4.89 2.78
C ARG A 111 9.99 -3.82 2.75
N VAL A 112 9.39 -3.62 1.58
CA VAL A 112 8.33 -2.63 1.34
C VAL A 112 7.06 -3.35 0.93
N TYR A 113 5.99 -3.15 1.69
CA TYR A 113 4.68 -3.71 1.41
C TYR A 113 3.69 -2.58 1.15
N ILE A 114 2.97 -2.66 0.03
CA ILE A 114 1.89 -1.72 -0.32
C ILE A 114 0.59 -2.50 -0.30
N THR A 115 -0.32 -2.18 0.61
CA THR A 115 -1.52 -2.97 0.86
C THR A 115 -2.58 -2.85 -0.23
N ALA A 116 -2.54 -1.80 -1.04
CA ALA A 116 -3.44 -1.61 -2.15
C ALA A 116 -2.87 -0.64 -3.20
N PRO A 117 -3.22 -0.80 -4.47
CA PRO A 117 -2.88 0.18 -5.50
C PRO A 117 -3.42 1.56 -5.13
N SER A 118 -2.60 2.60 -5.32
CA SER A 118 -3.01 3.99 -5.16
C SER A 118 -3.73 4.51 -6.40
N TRP A 119 -4.57 5.52 -6.23
CA TRP A 119 -5.18 6.22 -7.38
C TRP A 119 -4.14 6.88 -8.28
N ASN A 120 -3.05 7.39 -7.70
CA ASN A 120 -1.95 8.02 -8.41
C ASN A 120 -0.67 7.17 -8.27
N PRO A 121 -0.09 6.68 -9.37
CA PRO A 121 1.14 5.87 -9.33
C PRO A 121 2.32 6.64 -8.72
N ALA A 122 2.40 7.95 -8.89
CA ALA A 122 3.46 8.77 -8.30
C ALA A 122 3.49 8.68 -6.77
N THR A 123 2.34 8.48 -6.11
CA THR A 123 2.27 8.31 -4.65
C THR A 123 3.00 7.04 -4.21
N GLU A 124 2.87 5.94 -4.95
CA GLU A 124 3.57 4.69 -4.67
C GLU A 124 5.07 4.83 -4.93
N LEU A 125 5.45 5.43 -6.05
CA LEU A 125 6.85 5.66 -6.38
C LEU A 125 7.53 6.56 -5.35
N GLN A 126 6.87 7.61 -4.88
CA GLN A 126 7.36 8.45 -3.80
C GLN A 126 7.54 7.67 -2.50
N ALA A 127 6.60 6.81 -2.14
CA ALA A 127 6.69 5.98 -0.95
C ALA A 127 7.85 4.97 -1.05
N ILE A 128 8.01 4.29 -2.18
CA ILE A 128 9.14 3.39 -2.45
C ILE A 128 10.47 4.16 -2.39
N GLY A 129 10.53 5.36 -2.98
CA GLY A 129 11.70 6.25 -2.96
C GLY A 129 12.11 6.74 -1.56
N ARG A 130 11.35 6.47 -0.50
CA ARG A 130 11.76 6.71 0.89
C ARG A 130 12.65 5.59 1.45
N CYS A 131 12.54 4.40 0.88
CA CYS A 131 13.38 3.25 1.23
C CYS A 131 14.52 3.07 0.23
N HIS A 132 14.23 3.14 -1.07
CA HIS A 132 15.20 3.06 -2.16
C HIS A 132 15.64 4.48 -2.59
N ARG A 133 16.69 4.97 -1.96
CA ARG A 133 17.23 6.33 -2.16
C ARG A 133 18.74 6.29 -2.26
N THR A 134 19.36 7.36 -2.79
CA THR A 134 20.81 7.56 -2.81
C THR A 134 21.41 7.29 -1.42
N GLY A 135 22.39 6.37 -1.36
CA GLY A 135 23.00 5.89 -0.12
C GLY A 135 22.42 4.57 0.41
N GLN A 136 21.37 4.01 -0.21
CA GLN A 136 20.95 2.64 0.06
C GLN A 136 21.94 1.65 -0.56
N THR A 137 22.51 0.80 0.26
CA THR A 137 23.51 -0.23 -0.15
C THR A 137 22.91 -1.62 -0.26
N MET A 138 21.73 -1.84 0.33
CA MET A 138 21.04 -3.13 0.31
C MET A 138 19.93 -3.14 -0.74
N GLU A 139 19.63 -4.30 -1.26
CA GLU A 139 18.51 -4.50 -2.17
C GLU A 139 17.19 -4.25 -1.44
N VAL A 140 16.28 -3.50 -2.08
CA VAL A 140 14.95 -3.20 -1.54
C VAL A 140 13.90 -3.99 -2.31
N PHE A 141 13.19 -4.87 -1.61
CA PHE A 141 12.14 -5.70 -2.17
C PHE A 141 10.77 -5.06 -1.96
N VAL A 142 10.03 -4.86 -3.04
CA VAL A 142 8.70 -4.25 -3.00
C VAL A 142 7.63 -5.28 -3.36
N LYS A 143 6.70 -5.55 -2.43
CA LYS A 143 5.51 -6.38 -2.68
C LYS A 143 4.26 -5.51 -2.64
N LYS A 144 3.54 -5.42 -3.76
CA LYS A 144 2.23 -4.76 -3.84
C LYS A 144 1.13 -5.81 -3.78
N LEU A 145 0.23 -5.68 -2.82
CA LEU A 145 -0.89 -6.59 -2.63
C LEU A 145 -2.09 -6.15 -3.48
N VAL A 146 -2.46 -6.97 -4.43
CA VAL A 146 -3.56 -6.70 -5.36
C VAL A 146 -4.63 -7.78 -5.16
N TYR A 147 -5.86 -7.37 -4.89
CA TYR A 147 -6.97 -8.30 -4.88
C TYR A 147 -7.40 -8.61 -6.32
N LYS A 148 -7.33 -9.88 -6.69
CA LYS A 148 -7.85 -10.38 -7.96
C LYS A 148 -9.05 -11.27 -7.67
N ASP A 149 -10.22 -10.90 -8.16
CA ASP A 149 -11.38 -11.77 -8.11
C ASP A 149 -11.24 -12.85 -9.19
N THR A 150 -11.29 -14.12 -8.77
CA THR A 150 -11.17 -15.26 -9.68
C THR A 150 -12.45 -15.53 -10.48
N GLN A 151 -13.59 -15.05 -10.00
CA GLN A 151 -14.89 -15.26 -10.65
C GLN A 151 -15.36 -14.06 -11.49
N LYS A 152 -14.92 -12.87 -11.12
CA LYS A 152 -15.23 -11.61 -11.83
C LYS A 152 -13.92 -10.90 -12.15
N SER A 153 -13.62 -10.68 -13.43
CA SER A 153 -12.37 -10.06 -13.90
C SER A 153 -12.12 -8.62 -13.41
N ASN A 154 -13.03 -8.03 -12.62
CA ASN A 154 -13.05 -6.61 -12.31
C ASN A 154 -13.05 -6.34 -10.81
N SER A 155 -11.94 -6.62 -10.12
CA SER A 155 -11.76 -6.05 -8.76
C SER A 155 -11.38 -4.56 -8.85
N VAL A 156 -11.73 -3.79 -7.81
CA VAL A 156 -11.33 -2.38 -7.70
C VAL A 156 -9.81 -2.22 -7.80
N ASP A 157 -9.04 -3.12 -7.22
CA ASP A 157 -7.58 -3.09 -7.28
C ASP A 157 -7.07 -3.28 -8.71
N MET A 158 -7.66 -4.19 -9.49
CA MET A 158 -7.32 -4.41 -10.90
C MET A 158 -7.69 -3.19 -11.75
N ALA A 159 -8.85 -2.59 -11.51
CA ALA A 159 -9.27 -1.37 -12.18
C ALA A 159 -8.30 -0.19 -11.87
N MET A 160 -7.86 -0.07 -10.62
CA MET A 160 -6.86 0.93 -10.22
C MET A 160 -5.52 0.72 -10.91
N MET A 161 -5.04 -0.53 -11.02
CA MET A 161 -3.81 -0.85 -11.75
C MET A 161 -3.91 -0.51 -13.22
N SER A 162 -5.05 -0.81 -13.84
CA SER A 162 -5.30 -0.44 -15.24
C SER A 162 -5.26 1.07 -15.45
N LEU A 163 -5.89 1.85 -14.55
CA LEU A 163 -5.83 3.32 -14.56
C LEU A 163 -4.40 3.85 -14.39
N GLN A 164 -3.62 3.25 -13.48
CA GLN A 164 -2.22 3.62 -13.29
C GLN A 164 -1.42 3.41 -14.59
N GLY A 165 -1.61 2.28 -15.27
CA GLY A 165 -0.99 2.00 -16.57
C GLY A 165 -1.29 3.10 -17.60
N HIS A 166 -2.57 3.48 -17.75
CA HIS A 166 -2.96 4.56 -18.68
C HIS A 166 -2.34 5.91 -18.32
N LYS A 167 -2.33 6.30 -17.04
CA LYS A 167 -1.70 7.54 -16.60
C LYS A 167 -0.20 7.55 -16.87
N SER A 168 0.48 6.42 -16.66
CA SER A 168 1.91 6.28 -16.94
C SER A 168 2.19 6.38 -18.42
N MET A 169 1.35 5.78 -19.30
CA MET A 169 1.47 5.92 -20.76
C MET A 169 1.33 7.38 -21.21
N ILE A 170 0.30 8.07 -20.75
CA ILE A 170 0.09 9.49 -21.08
C ILE A 170 1.29 10.33 -20.63
N CYS A 171 1.83 10.06 -19.45
CA CYS A 171 3.02 10.77 -18.96
C CYS A 171 4.26 10.45 -19.81
N ALA A 172 4.43 9.19 -20.25
CA ALA A 172 5.53 8.78 -21.12
C ALA A 172 5.44 9.47 -22.48
N ASP A 173 4.26 9.49 -23.08
CA ASP A 173 4.00 10.15 -24.37
C ASP A 173 4.28 11.66 -24.27
N VAL A 174 3.79 12.33 -23.22
CA VAL A 174 3.98 13.78 -23.02
C VAL A 174 5.44 14.13 -22.75
N LEU A 175 6.16 13.28 -22.02
CA LEU A 175 7.57 13.52 -21.67
C LEU A 175 8.54 12.93 -22.69
N ASN A 176 8.04 12.21 -23.70
CA ASN A 176 8.86 11.49 -24.70
C ASN A 176 9.88 10.53 -24.04
N ASP A 177 9.49 9.93 -22.89
CA ASP A 177 10.36 9.07 -22.08
C ASP A 177 10.06 7.59 -22.32
N LYS A 178 10.85 6.97 -23.21
CA LYS A 178 10.73 5.56 -23.58
C LYS A 178 10.93 4.56 -22.43
N ARG A 179 11.57 4.98 -21.32
CA ARG A 179 11.83 4.09 -20.16
C ARG A 179 10.57 3.70 -19.41
N VAL A 180 9.47 4.43 -19.60
CA VAL A 180 8.18 4.16 -18.95
C VAL A 180 7.37 3.14 -19.76
N GLU A 181 7.55 3.05 -21.08
CA GLU A 181 6.81 2.12 -21.94
C GLU A 181 7.07 0.65 -21.58
N ASP A 182 8.31 0.30 -21.19
CA ASP A 182 8.71 -1.07 -20.88
C ASP A 182 8.16 -1.58 -19.52
N GLN A 183 7.67 -0.68 -18.66
CA GLN A 183 7.17 -1.01 -17.33
C GLN A 183 5.64 -1.19 -17.27
N ILE A 184 4.93 -1.04 -18.39
CA ILE A 184 3.47 -1.07 -18.42
C ILE A 184 2.94 -2.41 -18.91
N PRO A 185 2.36 -3.24 -18.04
CA PRO A 185 1.94 -4.60 -18.43
C PRO A 185 0.62 -4.68 -19.23
N ILE A 186 -0.04 -3.57 -19.54
CA ILE A 186 -1.41 -3.64 -20.09
C ILE A 186 -1.62 -2.67 -21.26
N LYS A 187 -1.56 -3.20 -22.47
CA LYS A 187 -2.17 -2.60 -23.67
C LYS A 187 -3.64 -3.05 -23.76
N ASN A 188 -4.60 -2.27 -23.27
CA ASN A 188 -6.01 -2.53 -23.58
C ASN A 188 -6.92 -1.31 -23.39
N GLU A 189 -7.55 -0.87 -24.48
CA GLU A 189 -8.59 0.18 -24.52
C GLU A 189 -9.87 -0.17 -23.74
N LYS A 190 -10.10 -1.45 -23.44
CA LYS A 190 -11.28 -1.95 -22.72
C LYS A 190 -11.32 -1.60 -21.23
N SER A 191 -10.28 -1.01 -20.66
CA SER A 191 -10.18 -0.77 -19.22
C SER A 191 -11.00 0.42 -18.73
N MET A 192 -11.21 1.45 -19.56
CA MET A 192 -12.04 2.61 -19.17
C MET A 192 -13.53 2.24 -19.10
N ASP A 193 -14.00 1.36 -19.98
CA ASP A 193 -15.39 0.90 -19.93
C ASP A 193 -15.64 -0.05 -18.76
N ALA A 194 -14.65 -0.84 -18.35
CA ALA A 194 -14.73 -1.65 -17.15
C ALA A 194 -14.86 -0.80 -15.88
N ILE A 195 -14.16 0.33 -15.81
CA ILE A 195 -14.26 1.27 -14.68
C ILE A 195 -15.62 1.94 -14.64
N ARG A 196 -16.14 2.41 -15.75
CA ARG A 196 -17.49 2.99 -15.83
C ARG A 196 -18.59 2.03 -15.38
N LYS A 197 -18.38 0.70 -15.59
CA LYS A 197 -19.34 -0.34 -15.13
C LYS A 197 -19.26 -0.64 -13.63
N ILE A 198 -18.15 -0.32 -12.96
CA ILE A 198 -17.99 -0.52 -11.50
C ILE A 198 -18.68 0.59 -10.71
N PHE A 199 -18.80 1.79 -11.29
CA PHE A 199 -19.40 2.98 -10.65
C PHE A 199 -20.82 3.28 -11.14
N ARG A 200 -21.41 2.41 -11.95
CA ARG A 200 -22.85 2.37 -12.25
C ARG A 200 -23.53 1.31 -11.41
#